data_4d4429c42a8e6b516cb94a8ef35dd07c
#
_entry.id   4d4429c42a8e6b516cb94a8ef35dd07c
#
_cell.length_a   1.000
_cell.length_b   1.000
_cell.length_c   1.000
_cell.angle_alpha   90.00
_cell.angle_beta   90.00
_cell.angle_gamma   90.00
#
_symmetry.space_group_name_H-M   'P 1'
#
loop_
_entity.id
_entity.type
_entity.pdbx_description
1 polymer ?
#
loop_
_entity_poly.entity_id
_entity_poly.type
_entity_poly.pdbx_seq_one_letter_code
_entity_poly.pdbx_strand_id
1 'polypeptide(L)'
;MQYDAIIVGGGAVGLATALQLKSQNPKLKVVVIEKEPVVANHQTGNNSNVIHSGIYYKPGSLKAKNCIHGYNLLIDFCRKYDVPFSLCGKVIVATEEKELPLLKTIHDRGQQNGLQNLKMLKAEELKEYEPHVAGIAGIHVPQTGIVDYRVVAEKYAEVLQQQGGELKLGEKVKDIKLGSSDVTVVTSKSTYVGKVIVNCAGLYSDKIARLTSQNIDVKIIPFRGEYYKLRKEKEYLVKTLIYPVPDPNFPFLGVHFTTMVGGGVECGPNAVLAFAREGYKKS
;
A
#
# COMPACT_ATOMS: atom_id res chain seq x y z
N MET A 1 -22.62 -13.32 -20.80
CA MET A 1 -23.08 -12.14 -20.01
C MET A 1 -22.05 -11.05 -20.21
N GLN A 2 -22.47 -9.82 -20.54
CA GLN A 2 -21.55 -8.70 -20.75
C GLN A 2 -21.41 -7.90 -19.45
N TYR A 3 -20.15 -7.59 -19.05
CA TYR A 3 -19.83 -6.75 -17.91
C TYR A 3 -19.68 -5.29 -18.34
N ASP A 4 -19.94 -4.36 -17.42
CA ASP A 4 -19.61 -2.96 -17.65
C ASP A 4 -18.11 -2.71 -17.41
N ALA A 5 -17.53 -3.39 -16.41
CA ALA A 5 -16.09 -3.32 -16.14
C ALA A 5 -15.51 -4.68 -15.73
N ILE A 6 -14.34 -5.00 -16.31
CA ILE A 6 -13.52 -6.16 -15.94
C ILE A 6 -12.24 -5.62 -15.27
N ILE A 7 -12.04 -5.96 -14.01
CA ILE A 7 -10.85 -5.56 -13.23
C ILE A 7 -9.88 -6.73 -13.16
N VAL A 8 -8.64 -6.53 -13.55
CA VAL A 8 -7.59 -7.56 -13.50
C VAL A 8 -6.70 -7.34 -12.29
N GLY A 9 -6.79 -8.22 -11.32
CA GLY A 9 -6.04 -8.22 -10.06
C GLY A 9 -6.90 -8.04 -8.82
N GLY A 10 -6.86 -9.01 -7.91
CA GLY A 10 -7.56 -9.05 -6.61
C GLY A 10 -6.74 -8.48 -5.45
N GLY A 11 -5.84 -7.54 -5.71
CA GLY A 11 -5.16 -6.76 -4.68
C GLY A 11 -5.96 -5.53 -4.24
N ALA A 12 -5.45 -4.77 -3.26
CA ALA A 12 -6.14 -3.60 -2.69
C ALA A 12 -6.60 -2.60 -3.77
N VAL A 13 -5.77 -2.34 -4.79
CA VAL A 13 -6.11 -1.38 -5.86
C VAL A 13 -7.28 -1.89 -6.70
N GLY A 14 -7.25 -3.15 -7.14
CA GLY A 14 -8.33 -3.70 -7.98
C GLY A 14 -9.65 -3.83 -7.23
N LEU A 15 -9.61 -4.32 -6.00
CA LEU A 15 -10.81 -4.45 -5.16
C LEU A 15 -11.40 -3.09 -4.80
N ALA A 16 -10.57 -2.10 -4.43
CA ALA A 16 -11.03 -0.74 -4.15
C ALA A 16 -11.63 -0.09 -5.40
N THR A 17 -11.03 -0.30 -6.59
CA THR A 17 -11.57 0.19 -7.87
C THR A 17 -12.94 -0.40 -8.14
N ALA A 18 -13.10 -1.72 -8.02
CA ALA A 18 -14.38 -2.42 -8.23
C ALA A 18 -15.45 -1.93 -7.24
N LEU A 19 -15.08 -1.81 -5.97
CA LEU A 19 -15.96 -1.33 -4.91
C LEU A 19 -16.42 0.12 -5.17
N GLN A 20 -15.50 0.98 -5.57
CA GLN A 20 -15.81 2.38 -5.88
C GLN A 20 -16.76 2.51 -7.08
N LEU A 21 -16.56 1.72 -8.13
CA LEU A 21 -17.48 1.66 -9.27
C LEU A 21 -18.88 1.26 -8.84
N LYS A 22 -19.01 0.21 -8.02
CA LYS A 22 -20.29 -0.24 -7.48
C LYS A 22 -20.94 0.78 -6.56
N SER A 23 -20.16 1.47 -5.74
CA SER A 23 -20.66 2.53 -4.84
C SER A 23 -21.21 3.74 -5.61
N GLN A 24 -20.57 4.12 -6.72
CA GLN A 24 -21.04 5.23 -7.56
C GLN A 24 -22.26 4.84 -8.42
N ASN A 25 -22.31 3.61 -8.88
CA ASN A 25 -23.44 3.10 -9.65
C ASN A 25 -23.70 1.61 -9.34
N PRO A 26 -24.63 1.32 -8.42
CA PRO A 26 -24.94 -0.05 -8.00
C PRO A 26 -25.41 -0.99 -9.12
N LYS A 27 -25.90 -0.44 -10.25
CA LYS A 27 -26.38 -1.22 -11.40
C LYS A 27 -25.24 -1.78 -12.26
N LEU A 28 -24.01 -1.25 -12.14
CA LEU A 28 -22.90 -1.74 -12.93
C LEU A 28 -22.62 -3.23 -12.66
N LYS A 29 -22.43 -3.98 -13.72
CA LYS A 29 -21.94 -5.36 -13.68
C LYS A 29 -20.41 -5.32 -13.68
N VAL A 30 -19.82 -5.57 -12.51
CA VAL A 30 -18.37 -5.52 -12.30
C VAL A 30 -17.86 -6.89 -11.92
N VAL A 31 -16.78 -7.34 -12.56
CA VAL A 31 -16.06 -8.56 -12.20
C VAL A 31 -14.58 -8.25 -11.91
N VAL A 32 -14.06 -8.83 -10.83
CA VAL A 32 -12.61 -8.85 -10.52
C VAL A 32 -12.08 -10.25 -10.83
N ILE A 33 -11.02 -10.32 -11.62
CA ILE A 33 -10.33 -11.57 -11.99
C ILE A 33 -8.98 -11.62 -11.32
N GLU A 34 -8.74 -12.63 -10.48
CA GLU A 34 -7.51 -12.84 -9.75
C GLU A 34 -6.91 -14.23 -10.07
N LYS A 35 -5.60 -14.27 -10.36
CA LYS A 35 -4.91 -15.51 -10.70
C LYS A 35 -4.73 -16.47 -9.52
N GLU A 36 -4.66 -15.93 -8.31
CA GLU A 36 -4.48 -16.70 -7.09
C GLU A 36 -5.82 -17.24 -6.55
N PRO A 37 -5.79 -18.30 -5.75
CA PRO A 37 -7.01 -18.84 -5.12
C PRO A 37 -7.57 -17.94 -4.00
N VAL A 38 -6.85 -16.91 -3.61
CA VAL A 38 -7.22 -15.94 -2.57
C VAL A 38 -6.89 -14.51 -3.03
N VAL A 39 -7.56 -13.52 -2.46
CA VAL A 39 -7.22 -12.11 -2.67
C VAL A 39 -5.94 -11.71 -1.90
N ALA A 40 -5.34 -10.61 -2.28
CA ALA A 40 -4.22 -10.00 -1.57
C ALA A 40 -2.97 -10.90 -1.39
N ASN A 41 -2.79 -11.91 -2.21
CA ASN A 41 -1.69 -12.89 -2.06
C ASN A 41 -0.29 -12.32 -2.36
N HIS A 42 -0.21 -11.18 -3.03
CA HIS A 42 1.04 -10.54 -3.46
C HIS A 42 1.37 -9.29 -2.62
N GLN A 43 1.69 -8.15 -3.26
CA GLN A 43 2.14 -6.92 -2.59
C GLN A 43 1.18 -6.43 -1.50
N THR A 44 -0.14 -6.61 -1.68
CA THR A 44 -1.14 -6.23 -0.67
C THR A 44 -1.01 -7.03 0.62
N GLY A 45 -0.68 -8.31 0.54
CA GLY A 45 -0.45 -9.16 1.71
C GLY A 45 1.01 -9.24 2.17
N ASN A 46 1.94 -8.58 1.46
CA ASN A 46 3.38 -8.60 1.75
C ASN A 46 3.92 -7.16 1.72
N ASN A 47 3.57 -6.37 2.72
CA ASN A 47 3.96 -4.98 2.90
C ASN A 47 4.18 -4.67 4.39
N SER A 48 4.59 -3.45 4.70
CA SER A 48 4.88 -3.01 6.08
C SER A 48 3.65 -2.70 6.94
N ASN A 49 2.44 -2.86 6.42
CA ASN A 49 1.18 -2.58 7.11
C ASN A 49 1.00 -1.14 7.63
N VAL A 50 1.78 -0.19 7.15
CA VAL A 50 1.75 1.20 7.60
C VAL A 50 0.69 2.02 6.89
N ILE A 51 -0.14 2.71 7.68
CA ILE A 51 -1.05 3.75 7.20
C ILE A 51 -0.26 5.05 7.13
N HIS A 52 0.20 5.41 5.92
CA HIS A 52 1.00 6.62 5.71
C HIS A 52 0.15 7.88 5.74
N SER A 53 0.63 8.92 6.44
CA SER A 53 -0.04 10.22 6.58
C SER A 53 0.27 11.22 5.45
N GLY A 54 1.27 10.94 4.60
CA GLY A 54 1.66 11.85 3.51
C GLY A 54 2.69 12.92 3.89
N ILE A 55 3.31 12.83 5.07
CA ILE A 55 4.24 13.86 5.58
C ILE A 55 5.43 14.14 4.66
N TYR A 56 5.95 13.13 3.94
CA TYR A 56 7.12 13.26 3.08
C TYR A 56 6.83 13.91 1.72
N TYR A 57 5.57 13.94 1.29
CA TYR A 57 5.24 14.29 -0.08
C TYR A 57 5.22 15.81 -0.29
N LYS A 58 5.69 16.24 -1.48
CA LYS A 58 5.66 17.64 -1.88
C LYS A 58 4.20 18.15 -1.85
N PRO A 59 3.90 19.22 -1.12
CA PRO A 59 2.57 19.79 -1.06
C PRO A 59 2.01 20.10 -2.43
N GLY A 60 0.72 19.88 -2.64
CA GLY A 60 0.03 20.07 -3.92
C GLY A 60 0.28 19.01 -4.98
N SER A 61 1.26 18.11 -4.81
CA SER A 61 1.51 17.01 -5.74
C SER A 61 0.36 15.99 -5.72
N LEU A 62 0.20 15.24 -6.83
CA LEU A 62 -0.77 14.14 -6.88
C LEU A 62 -0.49 13.09 -5.81
N LYS A 63 0.78 12.81 -5.49
CA LYS A 63 1.14 11.91 -4.40
C LYS A 63 0.60 12.37 -3.05
N ALA A 64 0.77 13.67 -2.71
CA ALA A 64 0.26 14.22 -1.46
C ALA A 64 -1.27 14.17 -1.41
N LYS A 65 -1.93 14.68 -2.45
CA LYS A 65 -3.39 14.69 -2.55
C LYS A 65 -4.00 13.29 -2.44
N ASN A 66 -3.48 12.34 -3.21
CA ASN A 66 -3.98 10.97 -3.19
C ASN A 66 -3.70 10.26 -1.86
N CYS A 67 -2.55 10.51 -1.23
CA CYS A 67 -2.24 9.92 0.07
C CYS A 67 -3.19 10.41 1.16
N ILE A 68 -3.42 11.71 1.24
CA ILE A 68 -4.29 12.32 2.26
C ILE A 68 -5.75 11.89 2.04
N HIS A 69 -6.22 11.95 0.79
CA HIS A 69 -7.57 11.49 0.48
C HIS A 69 -7.75 9.99 0.75
N GLY A 70 -6.79 9.18 0.30
CA GLY A 70 -6.79 7.73 0.54
C GLY A 70 -6.68 7.36 2.02
N TYR A 71 -5.93 8.13 2.82
CA TYR A 71 -5.87 7.97 4.27
C TYR A 71 -7.26 8.09 4.90
N ASN A 72 -7.98 9.17 4.59
CA ASN A 72 -9.32 9.40 5.14
C ASN A 72 -10.28 8.29 4.71
N LEU A 73 -10.30 7.94 3.42
CA LEU A 73 -11.15 6.86 2.92
C LEU A 73 -10.85 5.50 3.58
N LEU A 74 -9.56 5.20 3.83
CA LEU A 74 -9.17 3.96 4.48
C LEU A 74 -9.63 3.92 5.94
N ILE A 75 -9.41 5.00 6.69
CA ILE A 75 -9.84 5.09 8.10
C ILE A 75 -11.36 4.98 8.21
N ASP A 76 -12.10 5.70 7.35
CA ASP A 76 -13.56 5.65 7.33
C ASP A 76 -14.07 4.25 6.97
N PHE A 77 -13.42 3.60 6.00
CA PHE A 77 -13.73 2.22 5.64
C PHE A 77 -13.48 1.27 6.82
N CYS A 78 -12.31 1.36 7.45
CA CYS A 78 -11.97 0.50 8.58
C CYS A 78 -12.96 0.67 9.74
N ARG A 79 -13.36 1.89 10.06
CA ARG A 79 -14.39 2.17 11.08
C ARG A 79 -15.76 1.63 10.71
N LYS A 80 -16.16 1.84 9.47
CA LYS A 80 -17.49 1.43 8.97
C LYS A 80 -17.67 -0.09 8.95
N TYR A 81 -16.60 -0.82 8.69
CA TYR A 81 -16.65 -2.28 8.48
C TYR A 81 -15.88 -3.08 9.53
N ASP A 82 -15.57 -2.46 10.67
CA ASP A 82 -14.92 -3.08 11.82
C ASP A 82 -13.58 -3.77 11.47
N VAL A 83 -12.81 -3.16 10.56
CA VAL A 83 -11.45 -3.62 10.26
C VAL A 83 -10.50 -3.07 11.34
N PRO A 84 -9.78 -3.93 12.07
CA PRO A 84 -8.87 -3.49 13.12
C PRO A 84 -7.72 -2.65 12.58
N PHE A 85 -7.48 -1.47 13.16
CA PHE A 85 -6.34 -0.62 12.88
C PHE A 85 -5.92 0.15 14.14
N SER A 86 -4.72 0.70 14.14
CA SER A 86 -4.23 1.54 15.23
C SER A 86 -3.54 2.78 14.69
N LEU A 87 -3.94 3.96 15.15
CA LEU A 87 -3.20 5.21 14.92
C LEU A 87 -2.16 5.39 16.02
N CYS A 88 -1.16 4.53 16.02
CA CYS A 88 -0.11 4.48 17.04
C CYS A 88 0.88 5.66 16.97
N GLY A 89 0.86 6.42 15.89
CA GLY A 89 1.82 7.47 15.63
C GLY A 89 3.15 6.95 15.09
N LYS A 90 4.03 7.89 14.79
CA LYS A 90 5.39 7.66 14.29
C LYS A 90 6.35 8.72 14.79
N VAL A 91 7.58 8.35 15.07
CA VAL A 91 8.69 9.30 15.20
C VAL A 91 9.62 9.24 13.98
N ILE A 92 9.97 10.40 13.44
CA ILE A 92 11.03 10.53 12.43
C ILE A 92 12.22 11.09 13.17
N VAL A 93 13.36 10.40 13.11
CA VAL A 93 14.52 10.66 13.97
C VAL A 93 15.71 11.12 13.13
N ALA A 94 16.30 12.24 13.50
CA ALA A 94 17.60 12.67 13.02
C ALA A 94 18.67 12.19 14.00
N THR A 95 19.73 11.57 13.47
CA THR A 95 20.88 11.05 14.22
C THR A 95 22.11 11.92 14.07
N GLU A 96 22.16 12.76 13.02
CA GLU A 96 23.28 13.63 12.70
C GLU A 96 22.79 15.05 12.40
N GLU A 97 23.62 16.06 12.67
CA GLU A 97 23.28 17.48 12.45
C GLU A 97 22.96 17.80 10.98
N LYS A 98 23.63 17.14 10.03
CA LYS A 98 23.37 17.32 8.60
C LYS A 98 21.92 16.96 8.18
N GLU A 99 21.20 16.21 9.01
CA GLU A 99 19.81 15.78 8.75
C GLU A 99 18.78 16.81 9.22
N LEU A 100 19.15 17.73 10.12
CA LEU A 100 18.24 18.71 10.72
C LEU A 100 17.54 19.62 9.70
N PRO A 101 18.20 20.15 8.64
CA PRO A 101 17.51 20.95 7.62
C PRO A 101 16.43 20.19 6.88
N LEU A 102 16.68 18.90 6.57
CA LEU A 102 15.71 18.06 5.92
C LEU A 102 14.58 17.66 6.87
N LEU A 103 14.88 17.37 8.13
CA LEU A 103 13.86 17.12 9.16
C LEU A 103 12.89 18.30 9.27
N LYS A 104 13.40 19.54 9.32
CA LYS A 104 12.56 20.76 9.30
C LYS A 104 11.71 20.84 8.03
N THR A 105 12.28 20.56 6.86
CA THR A 105 11.56 20.55 5.59
C THR A 105 10.42 19.53 5.61
N ILE A 106 10.62 18.35 6.20
CA ILE A 106 9.59 17.30 6.33
C ILE A 106 8.46 17.77 7.25
N HIS A 107 8.79 18.41 8.36
CA HIS A 107 7.80 18.99 9.26
C HIS A 107 6.93 20.05 8.55
N ASP A 108 7.58 21.00 7.86
CA ASP A 108 6.89 22.07 7.13
C ASP A 108 5.98 21.52 6.01
N ARG A 109 6.45 20.48 5.29
CA ARG A 109 5.61 19.75 4.31
C ARG A 109 4.39 19.11 4.96
N GLY A 110 4.57 18.48 6.11
CA GLY A 110 3.48 17.86 6.86
C GLY A 110 2.40 18.88 7.21
N GLN A 111 2.79 20.06 7.73
CA GLN A 111 1.87 21.14 8.02
C GLN A 111 1.14 21.64 6.75
N GLN A 112 1.86 21.86 5.66
CA GLN A 112 1.29 22.28 4.38
C GLN A 112 0.37 21.22 3.76
N ASN A 113 0.59 19.94 4.06
CA ASN A 113 -0.28 18.85 3.66
C ASN A 113 -1.49 18.67 4.61
N GLY A 114 -1.65 19.54 5.61
CA GLY A 114 -2.81 19.55 6.51
C GLY A 114 -2.70 18.60 7.70
N LEU A 115 -1.53 18.03 7.96
CA LEU A 115 -1.34 17.18 9.16
C LEU A 115 -1.41 18.02 10.42
N GLN A 116 -2.13 17.52 11.42
CA GLN A 116 -2.38 18.19 12.68
C GLN A 116 -1.49 17.65 13.79
N ASN A 117 -1.21 18.51 14.79
CA ASN A 117 -0.49 18.12 16.01
C ASN A 117 0.90 17.51 15.77
N LEU A 118 1.54 17.89 14.65
CA LEU A 118 2.96 17.58 14.44
C LEU A 118 3.80 18.29 15.49
N LYS A 119 4.75 17.57 16.09
CA LYS A 119 5.67 18.14 17.07
C LYS A 119 7.11 17.93 16.63
N MET A 120 7.88 19.02 16.56
CA MET A 120 9.34 18.92 16.56
C MET A 120 9.78 18.53 17.96
N LEU A 121 10.67 17.57 18.06
CA LEU A 121 11.14 16.99 19.32
C LEU A 121 12.66 17.20 19.46
N LYS A 122 13.11 17.57 20.66
CA LYS A 122 14.50 17.50 21.06
C LYS A 122 14.88 16.06 21.46
N ALA A 123 16.15 15.80 21.67
CA ALA A 123 16.65 14.48 22.03
C ALA A 123 15.96 13.89 23.28
N GLU A 124 15.73 14.71 24.29
CA GLU A 124 15.08 14.30 25.55
C GLU A 124 13.61 13.97 25.33
N GLU A 125 12.89 14.80 24.54
CA GLU A 125 11.46 14.64 24.23
C GLU A 125 11.19 13.41 23.36
N LEU A 126 12.16 12.97 22.53
CA LEU A 126 12.04 11.73 21.76
C LEU A 126 11.82 10.52 22.66
N LYS A 127 12.45 10.48 23.83
CA LYS A 127 12.34 9.37 24.80
C LYS A 127 10.98 9.25 25.45
N GLU A 128 10.20 10.31 25.45
CA GLU A 128 8.79 10.26 25.94
C GLU A 128 7.94 9.38 25.01
N TYR A 129 8.19 9.43 23.71
CA TYR A 129 7.51 8.62 22.69
C TYR A 129 8.15 7.24 22.53
N GLU A 130 9.46 7.20 22.37
CA GLU A 130 10.27 5.99 22.14
C GLU A 130 11.46 5.95 23.11
N PRO A 131 11.33 5.31 24.28
CA PRO A 131 12.32 5.37 25.35
C PRO A 131 13.71 4.88 24.97
N HIS A 132 13.81 3.99 23.99
CA HIS A 132 15.05 3.36 23.57
C HIS A 132 15.63 3.96 22.29
N VAL A 133 15.01 5.00 21.73
CA VAL A 133 15.52 5.65 20.53
C VAL A 133 16.73 6.52 20.86
N ALA A 134 17.73 6.50 19.98
CA ALA A 134 18.86 7.41 20.00
C ALA A 134 18.75 8.38 18.82
N GLY A 135 18.76 9.68 19.10
CA GLY A 135 18.68 10.74 18.08
C GLY A 135 18.92 12.11 18.71
N ILE A 136 19.27 13.09 17.89
CA ILE A 136 19.51 14.47 18.32
C ILE A 136 18.27 15.36 18.21
N ALA A 137 17.33 14.98 17.33
CA ALA A 137 16.01 15.62 17.13
C ALA A 137 15.05 14.68 16.41
N GLY A 138 13.77 15.03 16.40
CA GLY A 138 12.79 14.26 15.65
C GLY A 138 11.48 14.99 15.40
N ILE A 139 10.56 14.31 14.73
CA ILE A 139 9.17 14.73 14.52
C ILE A 139 8.24 13.64 15.00
N HIS A 140 7.31 13.97 15.88
CA HIS A 140 6.18 13.10 16.17
C HIS A 140 5.05 13.35 15.18
N VAL A 141 4.52 12.27 14.58
CA VAL A 141 3.46 12.28 13.56
C VAL A 141 2.30 11.43 14.03
N PRO A 142 1.29 12.00 14.69
CA PRO A 142 0.21 11.22 15.30
C PRO A 142 -0.74 10.55 14.29
N GLN A 143 -0.84 11.06 13.05
CA GLN A 143 -1.73 10.52 12.01
C GLN A 143 -1.18 9.26 11.32
N THR A 144 0.00 8.80 11.67
CA THR A 144 0.53 7.53 11.14
C THR A 144 -0.02 6.35 11.95
N GLY A 145 -0.30 5.26 11.30
CA GLY A 145 -0.84 4.07 11.97
C GLY A 145 -0.46 2.77 11.27
N ILE A 146 -1.07 1.70 11.73
CA ILE A 146 -0.91 0.35 11.20
C ILE A 146 -2.26 -0.31 10.94
N VAL A 147 -2.33 -1.12 9.89
CA VAL A 147 -3.48 -1.95 9.53
C VAL A 147 -3.00 -3.18 8.78
N ASP A 148 -3.65 -4.31 8.94
CA ASP A 148 -3.40 -5.45 8.06
C ASP A 148 -4.12 -5.24 6.72
N TYR A 149 -3.36 -4.92 5.66
CA TYR A 149 -3.93 -4.71 4.33
C TYR A 149 -4.51 -5.98 3.69
N ARG A 150 -4.17 -7.17 4.19
CA ARG A 150 -4.83 -8.41 3.79
C ARG A 150 -6.27 -8.41 4.28
N VAL A 151 -6.49 -8.10 5.55
CA VAL A 151 -7.83 -7.98 6.15
C VAL A 151 -8.66 -6.88 5.46
N VAL A 152 -8.04 -5.73 5.16
CA VAL A 152 -8.68 -4.66 4.37
C VAL A 152 -9.15 -5.18 3.01
N ALA A 153 -8.29 -5.89 2.27
CA ALA A 153 -8.62 -6.41 0.95
C ALA A 153 -9.69 -7.50 1.00
N GLU A 154 -9.64 -8.39 1.99
CA GLU A 154 -10.68 -9.40 2.23
C GLU A 154 -12.03 -8.73 2.51
N LYS A 155 -12.04 -7.66 3.31
CA LYS A 155 -13.25 -6.89 3.58
C LYS A 155 -13.74 -6.13 2.34
N TYR A 156 -12.84 -5.59 1.50
CA TYR A 156 -13.23 -5.03 0.20
C TYR A 156 -13.90 -6.06 -0.69
N ALA A 157 -13.37 -7.28 -0.74
CA ALA A 157 -13.96 -8.39 -1.54
C ALA A 157 -15.34 -8.79 -1.01
N GLU A 158 -15.49 -8.91 0.30
CA GLU A 158 -16.78 -9.21 0.96
C GLU A 158 -17.83 -8.16 0.62
N VAL A 159 -17.53 -6.87 0.83
CA VAL A 159 -18.45 -5.77 0.57
C VAL A 159 -18.78 -5.66 -0.93
N LEU A 160 -17.81 -5.88 -1.81
CA LEU A 160 -18.02 -5.91 -3.25
C LEU A 160 -19.06 -6.99 -3.65
N GLN A 161 -18.90 -8.19 -3.09
CA GLN A 161 -19.85 -9.30 -3.36
C GLN A 161 -21.25 -9.02 -2.81
N GLN A 162 -21.35 -8.43 -1.60
CA GLN A 162 -22.63 -7.99 -1.03
C GLN A 162 -23.34 -6.94 -1.91
N GLN A 163 -22.58 -6.11 -2.63
CA GLN A 163 -23.10 -5.14 -3.59
C GLN A 163 -23.35 -5.74 -4.98
N GLY A 164 -23.26 -7.06 -5.14
CA GLY A 164 -23.49 -7.76 -6.41
C GLY A 164 -22.33 -7.63 -7.42
N GLY A 165 -21.12 -7.33 -6.95
CA GLY A 165 -19.89 -7.49 -7.75
C GLY A 165 -19.46 -8.96 -7.77
N GLU A 166 -18.82 -9.38 -8.84
CA GLU A 166 -18.31 -10.74 -8.98
C GLU A 166 -16.80 -10.82 -8.74
N LEU A 167 -16.35 -11.91 -8.10
CA LEU A 167 -14.95 -12.22 -7.85
C LEU A 167 -14.64 -13.61 -8.43
N LYS A 168 -13.68 -13.67 -9.35
CA LYS A 168 -13.20 -14.91 -10.00
C LYS A 168 -11.78 -15.18 -9.57
N LEU A 169 -11.62 -16.14 -8.69
CA LEU A 169 -10.33 -16.54 -8.12
C LEU A 169 -9.73 -17.76 -8.83
N GLY A 170 -8.39 -17.85 -8.82
CA GLY A 170 -7.67 -18.92 -9.50
C GLY A 170 -7.79 -18.86 -11.02
N GLU A 171 -8.02 -17.66 -11.57
CA GLU A 171 -8.16 -17.43 -13.00
C GLU A 171 -7.11 -16.45 -13.52
N LYS A 172 -6.12 -16.97 -14.21
CA LYS A 172 -5.04 -16.17 -14.82
C LYS A 172 -5.47 -15.66 -16.17
N VAL A 173 -5.44 -14.34 -16.38
CA VAL A 173 -5.61 -13.72 -17.71
C VAL A 173 -4.48 -14.19 -18.65
N LYS A 174 -4.87 -14.66 -19.83
CA LYS A 174 -3.98 -15.21 -20.87
C LYS A 174 -3.93 -14.36 -22.12
N ASP A 175 -5.09 -13.76 -22.50
CA ASP A 175 -5.21 -12.95 -23.70
C ASP A 175 -6.26 -11.86 -23.51
N ILE A 176 -6.14 -10.76 -24.24
CA ILE A 176 -7.07 -9.64 -24.26
C ILE A 176 -7.27 -9.20 -25.70
N LYS A 177 -8.52 -9.21 -26.16
CA LYS A 177 -8.88 -8.76 -27.49
C LYS A 177 -9.73 -7.50 -27.39
N LEU A 178 -9.25 -6.42 -27.96
CA LEU A 178 -9.98 -5.15 -28.02
C LEU A 178 -10.87 -5.16 -29.27
N GLY A 179 -12.18 -5.07 -29.06
CA GLY A 179 -13.16 -4.83 -30.13
C GLY A 179 -13.38 -3.33 -30.33
N SER A 180 -14.33 -2.97 -31.19
CA SER A 180 -14.71 -1.57 -31.45
C SER A 180 -15.50 -0.94 -30.29
N SER A 181 -16.26 -1.72 -29.54
CA SER A 181 -17.13 -1.27 -28.43
C SER A 181 -17.05 -2.14 -27.19
N ASP A 182 -16.24 -3.20 -27.21
CA ASP A 182 -16.09 -4.13 -26.11
C ASP A 182 -14.66 -4.63 -25.98
N VAL A 183 -14.41 -5.37 -24.90
CA VAL A 183 -13.15 -6.07 -24.66
C VAL A 183 -13.47 -7.52 -24.28
N THR A 184 -12.76 -8.45 -24.89
CA THR A 184 -12.81 -9.87 -24.54
C THR A 184 -11.56 -10.26 -23.78
N VAL A 185 -11.73 -10.74 -22.54
CA VAL A 185 -10.65 -11.20 -21.67
C VAL A 185 -10.71 -12.73 -21.59
N VAL A 186 -9.66 -13.41 -22.06
CA VAL A 186 -9.51 -14.85 -21.99
C VAL A 186 -8.67 -15.22 -20.79
N THR A 187 -9.18 -16.08 -19.93
CA THR A 187 -8.46 -16.57 -18.75
C THR A 187 -8.04 -18.03 -18.90
N SER A 188 -7.44 -18.59 -17.85
CA SER A 188 -7.10 -20.01 -17.78
C SER A 188 -8.34 -20.94 -17.68
N LYS A 189 -9.53 -20.39 -17.38
CA LYS A 189 -10.75 -21.17 -17.15
C LYS A 189 -11.96 -20.72 -17.99
N SER A 190 -12.04 -19.42 -18.30
CA SER A 190 -13.25 -18.81 -18.86
C SER A 190 -12.93 -17.66 -19.81
N THR A 191 -13.94 -17.15 -20.49
CA THR A 191 -13.87 -15.95 -21.32
C THR A 191 -14.91 -14.95 -20.83
N TYR A 192 -14.49 -13.70 -20.68
CA TYR A 192 -15.33 -12.60 -20.19
C TYR A 192 -15.40 -11.50 -21.25
N VAL A 193 -16.59 -10.95 -21.48
CA VAL A 193 -16.82 -9.82 -22.37
C VAL A 193 -17.27 -8.63 -21.55
N GLY A 194 -16.66 -7.46 -21.75
CA GLY A 194 -17.01 -6.24 -21.04
C GLY A 194 -16.83 -4.99 -21.88
N LYS A 195 -17.32 -3.85 -21.39
CA LYS A 195 -17.16 -2.56 -22.07
C LYS A 195 -15.77 -1.98 -21.87
N VAL A 196 -15.22 -2.15 -20.65
CA VAL A 196 -13.88 -1.66 -20.29
C VAL A 196 -13.11 -2.69 -19.48
N ILE A 197 -11.79 -2.64 -19.58
CA ILE A 197 -10.86 -3.39 -18.73
C ILE A 197 -10.04 -2.41 -17.91
N VAL A 198 -9.85 -2.70 -16.62
CA VAL A 198 -8.95 -1.95 -15.73
C VAL A 198 -7.83 -2.87 -15.26
N ASN A 199 -6.61 -2.48 -15.61
CA ASN A 199 -5.42 -3.26 -15.27
C ASN A 199 -4.90 -2.88 -13.89
N CYS A 200 -5.17 -3.71 -12.90
CA CYS A 200 -4.70 -3.61 -11.51
C CYS A 200 -3.78 -4.79 -11.14
N ALA A 201 -3.06 -5.36 -12.10
CA ALA A 201 -2.29 -6.59 -11.95
C ALA A 201 -0.95 -6.47 -11.20
N GLY A 202 -0.71 -5.35 -10.48
CA GLY A 202 0.44 -5.16 -9.61
C GLY A 202 1.77 -5.43 -10.34
N LEU A 203 2.55 -6.42 -9.87
CA LEU A 203 3.83 -6.82 -10.47
C LEU A 203 3.73 -7.29 -11.93
N TYR A 204 2.53 -7.59 -12.41
CA TYR A 204 2.27 -8.05 -13.78
C TYR A 204 1.58 -7.00 -14.66
N SER A 205 1.40 -5.77 -14.18
CA SER A 205 0.66 -4.73 -14.91
C SER A 205 1.26 -4.44 -16.30
N ASP A 206 2.58 -4.44 -16.43
CA ASP A 206 3.25 -4.28 -17.71
C ASP A 206 3.01 -5.46 -18.68
N LYS A 207 2.91 -6.69 -18.17
CA LYS A 207 2.59 -7.87 -18.98
C LYS A 207 1.14 -7.88 -19.43
N ILE A 208 0.21 -7.52 -18.55
CA ILE A 208 -1.22 -7.39 -18.89
C ILE A 208 -1.41 -6.26 -19.92
N ALA A 209 -0.75 -5.12 -19.72
CA ALA A 209 -0.82 -4.02 -20.68
C ALA A 209 -0.32 -4.41 -22.08
N ARG A 210 0.73 -5.24 -22.18
CA ARG A 210 1.21 -5.74 -23.49
C ARG A 210 0.24 -6.65 -24.21
N LEU A 211 -0.76 -7.23 -23.53
CA LEU A 211 -1.81 -7.98 -24.21
C LEU A 211 -2.79 -7.06 -24.97
N THR A 212 -2.82 -5.77 -24.66
CA THR A 212 -3.69 -4.79 -25.32
C THR A 212 -2.96 -3.87 -26.30
N SER A 213 -1.64 -3.75 -26.19
CA SER A 213 -0.80 -2.91 -27.06
C SER A 213 0.60 -3.51 -27.17
N GLN A 214 1.15 -3.50 -28.38
CA GLN A 214 2.48 -4.05 -28.64
C GLN A 214 3.62 -3.07 -28.31
N ASN A 215 3.32 -1.76 -28.19
CA ASN A 215 4.33 -0.69 -28.01
C ASN A 215 4.34 -0.14 -26.61
N ILE A 216 4.56 -1.00 -25.60
CA ILE A 216 4.72 -0.57 -24.21
C ILE A 216 6.20 -0.63 -23.82
N ASP A 217 6.82 0.53 -23.69
CA ASP A 217 8.23 0.68 -23.33
C ASP A 217 8.50 0.53 -21.82
N VAL A 218 7.44 0.49 -21.01
CA VAL A 218 7.54 0.36 -19.56
C VAL A 218 7.71 -1.11 -19.16
N LYS A 219 8.67 -1.36 -18.25
CA LYS A 219 8.93 -2.68 -17.68
C LYS A 219 9.01 -2.58 -16.15
N ILE A 220 8.33 -3.47 -15.46
CA ILE A 220 8.44 -3.57 -13.99
C ILE A 220 9.64 -4.42 -13.65
N ILE A 221 10.57 -3.84 -12.88
CA ILE A 221 11.73 -4.52 -12.31
C ILE A 221 11.44 -4.72 -10.82
N PRO A 222 11.33 -5.95 -10.33
CA PRO A 222 10.97 -6.21 -8.96
C PRO A 222 12.15 -6.05 -8.01
N PHE A 223 11.90 -5.40 -6.87
CA PHE A 223 12.77 -5.41 -5.71
C PHE A 223 12.03 -6.06 -4.54
N ARG A 224 12.75 -6.85 -3.76
CA ARG A 224 12.22 -7.48 -2.54
C ARG A 224 12.69 -6.66 -1.34
N GLY A 225 11.76 -6.32 -0.44
CA GLY A 225 12.07 -5.84 0.88
C GLY A 225 12.37 -7.02 1.81
N GLU A 226 13.57 -7.05 2.38
CA GLU A 226 13.91 -8.03 3.41
C GLU A 226 13.83 -7.37 4.77
N TYR A 227 13.19 -8.06 5.72
CA TYR A 227 12.97 -7.58 7.08
C TYR A 227 13.54 -8.56 8.09
N TYR A 228 14.06 -8.03 9.19
CA TYR A 228 14.31 -8.77 10.41
C TYR A 228 13.13 -8.61 11.35
N LYS A 229 12.78 -9.68 12.07
CA LYS A 229 11.84 -9.61 13.19
C LYS A 229 12.62 -9.57 14.50
N LEU A 230 12.25 -8.66 15.39
CA LEU A 230 12.78 -8.69 16.75
C LEU A 230 12.31 -9.95 17.45
N ARG A 231 13.17 -10.50 18.30
CA ARG A 231 12.76 -11.58 19.20
C ARG A 231 11.72 -11.05 20.19
N LYS A 232 10.79 -11.87 20.60
CA LYS A 232 9.67 -11.49 21.46
C LYS A 232 10.11 -10.73 22.71
N GLU A 233 11.19 -11.18 23.34
CA GLU A 233 11.78 -10.56 24.53
C GLU A 233 12.46 -9.21 24.27
N LYS A 234 12.51 -8.75 23.02
CA LYS A 234 13.08 -7.47 22.59
C LYS A 234 12.07 -6.53 21.93
N GLU A 235 10.82 -6.95 21.77
CA GLU A 235 9.77 -6.12 21.16
C GLU A 235 9.50 -4.84 21.95
N TYR A 236 9.73 -4.85 23.28
CA TYR A 236 9.57 -3.68 24.15
C TYR A 236 10.46 -2.49 23.79
N LEU A 237 11.51 -2.71 22.97
CA LEU A 237 12.41 -1.66 22.52
C LEU A 237 11.75 -0.66 21.57
N VAL A 238 10.62 -1.02 20.97
CA VAL A 238 9.88 -0.21 20.00
C VAL A 238 8.40 -0.18 20.39
N LYS A 239 7.88 1.01 20.63
CA LYS A 239 6.45 1.18 21.00
C LYS A 239 5.56 1.43 19.79
N THR A 240 6.06 2.19 18.81
CA THR A 240 5.29 2.65 17.66
C THR A 240 6.07 2.41 16.36
N LEU A 241 6.28 3.44 15.58
CA LEU A 241 7.01 3.39 14.31
C LEU A 241 8.20 4.34 14.40
N ILE A 242 9.42 3.85 14.16
CA ILE A 242 10.64 4.66 14.20
C ILE A 242 11.26 4.70 12.80
N TYR A 243 11.30 5.87 12.21
CA TYR A 243 11.81 6.11 10.86
C TYR A 243 13.02 7.04 10.89
N PRO A 244 14.05 6.80 10.08
CA PRO A 244 15.12 7.78 9.91
C PRO A 244 14.64 8.97 9.06
N VAL A 245 15.39 10.07 9.11
CA VAL A 245 15.34 11.09 8.06
C VAL A 245 15.80 10.43 6.75
N PRO A 246 15.03 10.52 5.66
CA PRO A 246 15.39 9.88 4.40
C PRO A 246 16.65 10.52 3.81
N ASP A 247 17.59 9.69 3.33
CA ASP A 247 18.74 10.16 2.56
C ASP A 247 18.30 10.42 1.11
N PRO A 248 18.41 11.67 0.60
CA PRO A 248 17.98 12.00 -0.76
C PRO A 248 18.80 11.31 -1.87
N ASN A 249 19.98 10.79 -1.54
CA ASN A 249 20.85 10.08 -2.48
C ASN A 249 20.44 8.61 -2.67
N PHE A 250 19.59 8.07 -1.80
CA PHE A 250 19.10 6.70 -1.91
C PHE A 250 17.66 6.67 -2.43
N PRO A 251 17.39 5.86 -3.48
CA PRO A 251 16.04 5.76 -4.06
C PRO A 251 15.05 4.97 -3.18
N PHE A 252 15.53 4.31 -2.15
CA PHE A 252 14.73 3.49 -1.24
C PHE A 252 14.64 4.13 0.16
N LEU A 253 13.57 3.81 0.89
CA LEU A 253 13.44 4.20 2.29
C LEU A 253 14.56 3.55 3.11
N GLY A 254 15.10 4.33 4.06
CA GLY A 254 16.02 3.80 5.07
C GLY A 254 15.36 2.74 5.95
N VAL A 255 16.19 1.89 6.55
CA VAL A 255 15.73 0.88 7.51
C VAL A 255 14.98 1.55 8.65
N HIS A 256 13.81 1.06 8.96
CA HIS A 256 12.93 1.57 10.00
C HIS A 256 12.33 0.43 10.82
N PHE A 257 11.83 0.77 12.00
CA PHE A 257 11.12 -0.17 12.86
C PHE A 257 9.62 0.03 12.75
N THR A 258 8.89 -1.06 12.67
CA THR A 258 7.43 -1.07 12.55
C THR A 258 6.84 -2.09 13.51
N THR A 259 5.97 -1.62 14.41
CA THR A 259 5.10 -2.51 15.18
C THR A 259 4.02 -3.07 14.27
N MET A 260 3.64 -4.33 14.46
CA MET A 260 2.69 -5.04 13.61
C MET A 260 1.32 -5.17 14.27
N VAL A 261 0.27 -5.18 13.46
CA VAL A 261 -1.06 -5.56 13.94
C VAL A 261 -1.02 -7.02 14.41
N GLY A 262 -1.44 -7.27 15.63
CA GLY A 262 -1.34 -8.61 16.22
C GLY A 262 -0.05 -8.88 16.99
N GLY A 263 0.86 -7.91 17.07
CA GLY A 263 2.12 -7.99 17.80
C GLY A 263 3.32 -8.31 16.92
N GLY A 264 4.49 -8.07 17.47
CA GLY A 264 5.75 -8.17 16.75
C GLY A 264 6.31 -6.84 16.30
N VAL A 265 7.61 -6.78 16.08
CA VAL A 265 8.33 -5.63 15.54
C VAL A 265 9.21 -6.09 14.38
N GLU A 266 9.06 -5.43 13.24
CA GLU A 266 9.91 -5.64 12.07
C GLU A 266 10.90 -4.49 11.90
N CYS A 267 12.11 -4.83 11.42
CA CYS A 267 13.18 -3.88 11.10
C CYS A 267 13.57 -4.08 9.62
N GLY A 268 13.41 -3.06 8.82
CA GLY A 268 13.65 -3.09 7.38
C GLY A 268 12.97 -1.94 6.66
N PRO A 269 12.87 -2.00 5.32
CA PRO A 269 13.39 -3.04 4.45
C PRO A 269 14.86 -2.89 4.11
N ASN A 270 15.49 -4.02 3.79
CA ASN A 270 16.67 -4.03 2.93
C ASN A 270 16.18 -4.28 1.49
N ALA A 271 16.40 -3.35 0.58
CA ALA A 271 15.92 -3.46 -0.79
C ALA A 271 16.89 -4.30 -1.63
N VAL A 272 16.46 -5.48 -2.08
CA VAL A 272 17.26 -6.42 -2.86
C VAL A 272 16.62 -6.63 -4.23
N LEU A 273 17.42 -6.61 -5.29
CA LEU A 273 16.96 -6.95 -6.63
C LEU A 273 16.41 -8.40 -6.63
N ALA A 274 15.16 -8.55 -7.05
CA ALA A 274 14.55 -9.87 -7.16
C ALA A 274 14.70 -10.43 -8.57
N PHE A 275 15.19 -11.68 -8.71
CA PHE A 275 15.31 -12.34 -10.02
C PHE A 275 13.97 -12.86 -10.55
N ALA A 276 12.93 -12.90 -9.69
CA ALA A 276 11.58 -13.27 -10.07
C ALA A 276 10.58 -12.21 -9.58
N ARG A 277 9.48 -12.02 -10.35
CA ARG A 277 8.42 -11.07 -9.97
C ARG A 277 7.73 -11.45 -8.67
N GLU A 278 7.63 -12.71 -8.36
CA GLU A 278 7.04 -13.27 -7.13
C GLU A 278 8.15 -13.81 -6.21
N GLY A 279 9.22 -13.03 -6.04
CA GLY A 279 10.40 -13.41 -5.28
C GLY A 279 10.23 -13.29 -3.75
N TYR A 280 9.13 -13.82 -3.20
CA TYR A 280 8.85 -13.77 -1.74
C TYR A 280 9.62 -14.81 -0.93
N LYS A 281 10.25 -15.79 -1.57
CA LYS A 281 11.06 -16.82 -0.94
C LYS A 281 12.50 -16.77 -1.44
N LYS A 282 13.45 -17.21 -0.63
CA LYS A 282 14.89 -17.25 -0.98
C LYS A 282 15.29 -18.48 -1.81
N SER A 283 14.38 -19.35 -2.15
CA SER A 283 14.64 -20.56 -2.96
C SER A 283 14.54 -20.27 -4.43
#